data_9fbb329a6581bbd64d4997b40a6a8b27
#
_entry.id   9fbb329a6581bbd64d4997b40a6a8b27
#
_cell.length_a   1.000
_cell.length_b   1.000
_cell.length_c   1.000
_cell.angle_alpha   90.00
_cell.angle_beta   90.00
_cell.angle_gamma   90.00
#
_symmetry.space_group_name_H-M   'P 1'
#
loop_
_entity.id
_entity.type
_entity.pdbx_description
1 polymer ?
#
loop_
_entity_poly.entity_id
_entity_poly.type
_entity_poly.pdbx_seq_one_letter_code
_entity_poly.pdbx_strand_id
1 'polypeptide(L)'
;MSDGRPEDGPFVNARVTALRRLLRERQLDAALISGSADVRYLSGFRGDEALLLVSAERALVCADSRFWAQIAGEVAGFDLVRSEGGVALVGDALTAWAESAERAESERRLGFQGDAVPYSAYRRLRRRFTGRLIDLGERVSALREVKEDGEVRAMRAAAAVTDAALEAVVARGLRGRSESEVAWALEQVVRESGAEALAFPTIVATGARGALPHAVPGDTTIGDGDLVVIDMGARLDGYHSDITRTFAVGGVGAEQRAVYDVVLRAQLAGLDAVRAGAAARAVDAAARDLIEAAGFGDHFGHGTGHGVGLEIHEMPRVGRKSRERLAAGMVVTIEPGIYLEGRFGVRIEDTVVVTSGGCERLTLSPKELRVVE
;
A
#
# COMPACT_ATOMS: atom_id res chain seq x y z
N MET A 1 27.50 32.28 -4.70
CA MET A 1 26.97 31.28 -3.77
C MET A 1 25.76 30.69 -4.47
N SER A 2 25.87 29.51 -5.03
CA SER A 2 24.76 28.82 -5.70
C SER A 2 23.69 28.49 -4.64
N ASP A 3 22.47 28.95 -4.91
CA ASP A 3 21.28 28.65 -4.11
C ASP A 3 21.16 27.11 -4.05
N GLY A 4 21.42 26.51 -2.88
CA GLY A 4 21.51 25.07 -2.67
C GLY A 4 20.16 24.37 -2.66
N ARG A 5 19.25 24.74 -3.61
CA ARG A 5 18.02 23.98 -3.84
C ARG A 5 18.38 22.67 -4.54
N PRO A 6 17.81 21.53 -4.11
CA PRO A 6 17.94 20.32 -4.89
C PRO A 6 17.39 20.59 -6.30
N GLU A 7 18.18 20.29 -7.33
CA GLU A 7 17.69 20.33 -8.71
C GLU A 7 16.42 19.47 -8.78
N ASP A 8 15.39 19.98 -9.51
CA ASP A 8 14.15 19.24 -9.74
C ASP A 8 14.48 17.84 -10.22
N GLY A 9 14.30 16.84 -9.34
CA GLY A 9 14.51 15.46 -9.74
C GLY A 9 13.58 15.16 -10.91
N PRO A 10 14.05 14.52 -11.99
CA PRO A 10 13.26 14.28 -13.21
C PRO A 10 11.92 13.58 -12.93
N PHE A 11 11.80 12.87 -11.82
CA PHE A 11 10.60 12.14 -11.41
C PHE A 11 9.49 13.05 -10.86
N VAL A 12 9.80 14.02 -10.00
CA VAL A 12 8.78 14.95 -9.44
C VAL A 12 8.14 15.76 -10.58
N ASN A 13 8.94 16.19 -11.54
CA ASN A 13 8.44 16.94 -12.70
C ASN A 13 7.50 16.12 -13.59
N ALA A 14 7.78 14.81 -13.79
CA ALA A 14 6.93 13.90 -14.56
C ALA A 14 5.58 13.66 -13.88
N ARG A 15 5.56 13.46 -12.55
CA ARG A 15 4.36 13.20 -11.75
C ARG A 15 3.43 14.42 -11.70
N VAL A 16 3.99 15.61 -11.48
CA VAL A 16 3.22 16.86 -11.55
C VAL A 16 2.68 17.11 -12.97
N THR A 17 3.45 16.77 -14.02
CA THR A 17 2.99 16.84 -15.41
C THR A 17 1.82 15.89 -15.67
N ALA A 18 1.84 14.67 -15.11
CA ALA A 18 0.73 13.73 -15.19
C ALA A 18 -0.53 14.26 -14.48
N LEU A 19 -0.39 14.86 -13.29
CA LEU A 19 -1.49 15.52 -12.60
C LEU A 19 -2.05 16.69 -13.42
N ARG A 20 -1.20 17.53 -14.00
CA ARG A 20 -1.62 18.63 -14.88
C ARG A 20 -2.36 18.13 -16.12
N ARG A 21 -2.00 16.97 -16.67
CA ARG A 21 -2.77 16.33 -17.75
C ARG A 21 -4.17 15.96 -17.28
N LEU A 22 -4.30 15.32 -16.09
CA LEU A 22 -5.58 15.01 -15.47
C LEU A 22 -6.44 16.27 -15.29
N LEU A 23 -5.85 17.40 -14.84
CA LEU A 23 -6.57 18.68 -14.70
C LEU A 23 -7.15 19.13 -16.05
N ARG A 24 -6.38 19.11 -17.12
CA ARG A 24 -6.86 19.49 -18.47
C ARG A 24 -7.98 18.59 -18.95
N GLU A 25 -7.84 17.25 -18.82
CA GLU A 25 -8.86 16.27 -19.23
C GLU A 25 -10.18 16.46 -18.47
N ARG A 26 -10.12 16.94 -17.24
CA ARG A 26 -11.29 17.21 -16.39
C ARG A 26 -11.76 18.66 -16.43
N GLN A 27 -11.09 19.51 -17.18
CA GLN A 27 -11.36 20.94 -17.26
C GLN A 27 -11.32 21.59 -15.86
N LEU A 28 -10.30 21.28 -15.07
CA LEU A 28 -10.07 21.83 -13.75
C LEU A 28 -8.99 22.91 -13.81
N ASP A 29 -9.17 23.97 -13.05
CA ASP A 29 -8.20 25.06 -12.94
C ASP A 29 -7.07 24.70 -11.95
N ALA A 30 -7.38 23.92 -10.91
CA ALA A 30 -6.40 23.39 -9.98
C ALA A 30 -6.89 22.13 -9.28
N ALA A 31 -5.98 21.43 -8.58
CA ALA A 31 -6.28 20.37 -7.62
C ALA A 31 -5.69 20.68 -6.25
N LEU A 32 -6.48 20.44 -5.20
CA LEU A 32 -6.06 20.42 -3.81
C LEU A 32 -5.81 18.97 -3.42
N ILE A 33 -4.57 18.63 -3.10
CA ILE A 33 -4.12 17.28 -2.72
C ILE A 33 -3.85 17.26 -1.23
N SER A 34 -4.49 16.35 -0.52
CA SER A 34 -4.45 16.23 0.95
C SER A 34 -4.12 14.83 1.46
N GLY A 35 -4.22 13.80 0.62
CA GLY A 35 -3.77 12.45 0.97
C GLY A 35 -2.25 12.40 1.13
N SER A 36 -1.76 11.95 2.28
CA SER A 36 -0.32 11.97 2.62
C SER A 36 0.54 11.20 1.62
N ALA A 37 0.06 10.04 1.15
CA ALA A 37 0.74 9.26 0.12
C ALA A 37 0.85 10.03 -1.21
N ASP A 38 -0.21 10.73 -1.62
CA ASP A 38 -0.22 11.51 -2.85
C ASP A 38 0.60 12.81 -2.72
N VAL A 39 0.59 13.44 -1.54
CA VAL A 39 1.49 14.55 -1.23
C VAL A 39 2.94 14.09 -1.37
N ARG A 40 3.30 12.98 -0.75
CA ARG A 40 4.65 12.40 -0.86
C ARG A 40 5.00 12.03 -2.30
N TYR A 41 4.10 11.37 -3.01
CA TYR A 41 4.30 10.96 -4.41
C TYR A 41 4.62 12.14 -5.33
N LEU A 42 3.85 13.23 -5.20
CA LEU A 42 3.95 14.38 -6.09
C LEU A 42 5.10 15.33 -5.73
N SER A 43 5.42 15.47 -4.45
CA SER A 43 6.38 16.49 -3.96
C SER A 43 7.67 15.93 -3.37
N GLY A 44 7.69 14.64 -3.00
CA GLY A 44 8.78 14.04 -2.22
C GLY A 44 8.73 14.33 -0.73
N PHE A 45 7.79 15.14 -0.24
CA PHE A 45 7.68 15.49 1.18
C PHE A 45 7.37 14.26 2.05
N ARG A 46 8.16 14.06 3.09
CA ARG A 46 8.09 12.87 3.98
C ARG A 46 7.36 13.15 5.30
N GLY A 47 6.97 14.40 5.55
CA GLY A 47 6.19 14.76 6.73
C GLY A 47 4.73 14.33 6.61
N ASP A 48 4.02 14.44 7.70
CA ASP A 48 2.65 13.93 7.87
C ASP A 48 1.55 14.99 7.66
N GLU A 49 1.90 16.28 7.60
CA GLU A 49 0.89 17.36 7.55
C GLU A 49 1.30 18.45 6.55
N ALA A 50 0.88 18.30 5.30
CA ALA A 50 0.97 19.32 4.26
C ALA A 50 -0.17 19.16 3.27
N LEU A 51 -0.45 20.23 2.52
CA LEU A 51 -1.34 20.24 1.36
C LEU A 51 -0.55 20.65 0.12
N LEU A 52 -0.89 20.06 -1.03
CA LEU A 52 -0.45 20.60 -2.29
C LEU A 52 -1.62 21.27 -3.00
N LEU A 53 -1.36 22.39 -3.66
CA LEU A 53 -2.27 22.97 -4.63
C LEU A 53 -1.51 23.11 -5.96
N VAL A 54 -1.99 22.38 -6.96
CA VAL A 54 -1.36 22.33 -8.27
C VAL A 54 -2.32 22.89 -9.33
N SER A 55 -1.88 23.92 -10.06
CA SER A 55 -2.56 24.46 -11.23
C SER A 55 -1.73 24.23 -12.50
N ALA A 56 -2.17 24.77 -13.63
CA ALA A 56 -1.42 24.70 -14.88
C ALA A 56 -0.03 25.37 -14.73
N GLU A 57 0.02 26.51 -14.02
CA GLU A 57 1.20 27.38 -13.91
C GLU A 57 1.99 27.15 -12.62
N ARG A 58 1.29 26.84 -11.52
CA ARG A 58 1.90 26.80 -10.19
C ARG A 58 1.78 25.42 -9.53
N ALA A 59 2.77 25.10 -8.71
CA ALA A 59 2.74 23.99 -7.77
C ALA A 59 3.10 24.55 -6.38
N LEU A 60 2.17 24.48 -5.44
CA LEU A 60 2.29 25.04 -4.11
C LEU A 60 2.30 23.92 -3.09
N VAL A 61 3.19 23.99 -2.10
CA VAL A 61 3.16 23.16 -0.88
C VAL A 61 2.84 24.07 0.30
N CYS A 62 1.75 23.78 1.01
CA CYS A 62 1.29 24.57 2.14
C CYS A 62 1.48 23.75 3.43
N ALA A 63 2.21 24.31 4.39
CA ALA A 63 2.49 23.68 5.68
C ALA A 63 2.74 24.72 6.76
N ASP A 64 2.67 24.30 8.04
CA ASP A 64 3.00 25.14 9.17
C ASP A 64 4.51 25.13 9.52
N SER A 65 4.88 25.93 10.52
CA SER A 65 6.28 26.16 10.89
C SER A 65 7.06 24.92 11.30
N ARG A 66 6.41 23.85 11.71
CA ARG A 66 7.05 22.57 12.07
C ARG A 66 7.77 21.94 10.87
N PHE A 67 7.29 22.22 9.65
CA PHE A 67 7.73 21.55 8.41
C PHE A 67 8.48 22.45 7.43
N TRP A 68 8.55 23.78 7.65
CA TRP A 68 9.18 24.67 6.66
C TRP A 68 10.63 24.32 6.33
N ALA A 69 11.43 24.01 7.37
CA ALA A 69 12.83 23.61 7.16
C ALA A 69 12.96 22.26 6.43
N GLN A 70 12.07 21.30 6.77
CA GLN A 70 12.02 19.99 6.12
C GLN A 70 11.62 20.12 4.66
N ILE A 71 10.58 20.90 4.34
CA ILE A 71 10.14 21.17 2.97
C ILE A 71 11.25 21.82 2.16
N ALA A 72 11.98 22.78 2.74
CA ALA A 72 13.11 23.43 2.05
C ALA A 72 14.23 22.46 1.68
N GLY A 73 14.40 21.36 2.43
CA GLY A 73 15.41 20.32 2.16
C GLY A 73 14.92 19.15 1.30
N GLU A 74 13.63 18.87 1.30
CA GLU A 74 13.08 17.67 0.65
C GLU A 74 12.32 17.95 -0.64
N VAL A 75 11.68 19.13 -0.75
CA VAL A 75 10.70 19.42 -1.80
C VAL A 75 11.32 20.35 -2.87
N ALA A 76 11.32 19.87 -4.10
CA ALA A 76 11.72 20.67 -5.26
C ALA A 76 10.53 20.95 -6.19
N GLY A 77 10.56 22.08 -6.90
CA GLY A 77 9.54 22.42 -7.89
C GLY A 77 8.19 22.89 -7.33
N PHE A 78 8.13 23.13 -6.01
CA PHE A 78 6.95 23.70 -5.34
C PHE A 78 7.31 24.98 -4.59
N ASP A 79 6.45 25.99 -4.66
CA ASP A 79 6.55 27.18 -3.85
C ASP A 79 5.96 26.91 -2.45
N LEU A 80 6.73 27.22 -1.40
CA LEU A 80 6.26 27.05 -0.01
C LEU A 80 5.30 28.18 0.36
N VAL A 81 4.07 27.80 0.69
CA VAL A 81 3.07 28.67 1.33
C VAL A 81 3.12 28.45 2.85
N ARG A 82 3.56 29.45 3.57
CA ARG A 82 3.66 29.42 5.04
C ARG A 82 2.29 29.65 5.66
N SER A 83 1.85 28.72 6.49
CA SER A 83 0.57 28.74 7.18
C SER A 83 0.74 28.64 8.69
N GLU A 84 -0.29 29.00 9.45
CA GLU A 84 -0.38 28.73 10.89
C GLU A 84 -0.79 27.26 11.19
N GLY A 85 -1.09 26.49 10.14
CA GLY A 85 -1.46 25.09 10.27
C GLY A 85 -2.95 24.82 10.46
N GLY A 86 -3.30 23.55 10.57
CA GLY A 86 -4.66 23.10 10.85
C GLY A 86 -5.70 23.66 9.85
N VAL A 87 -6.64 24.45 10.36
CA VAL A 87 -7.73 25.00 9.54
C VAL A 87 -7.29 26.10 8.56
N ALA A 88 -6.15 26.75 8.79
CA ALA A 88 -5.64 27.82 7.94
C ALA A 88 -5.04 27.28 6.62
N LEU A 89 -4.46 26.08 6.64
CA LEU A 89 -3.76 25.46 5.48
C LEU A 89 -4.51 25.61 4.16
N VAL A 90 -5.79 25.23 4.15
CA VAL A 90 -6.62 25.31 2.93
C VAL A 90 -6.84 26.76 2.50
N GLY A 91 -7.10 27.66 3.46
CA GLY A 91 -7.34 29.07 3.18
C GLY A 91 -6.12 29.77 2.58
N ASP A 92 -4.94 29.49 3.13
CA ASP A 92 -3.69 30.09 2.71
C ASP A 92 -3.28 29.56 1.32
N ALA A 93 -3.45 28.27 1.06
CA ALA A 93 -3.23 27.67 -0.25
C ALA A 93 -4.15 28.30 -1.33
N LEU A 94 -5.44 28.47 -1.03
CA LEU A 94 -6.40 29.12 -1.95
C LEU A 94 -6.06 30.60 -2.18
N THR A 95 -5.62 31.33 -1.15
CA THR A 95 -5.22 32.73 -1.26
C THR A 95 -3.99 32.86 -2.16
N ALA A 96 -2.95 32.06 -1.92
CA ALA A 96 -1.73 32.07 -2.74
C ALA A 96 -2.01 31.68 -4.20
N TRP A 97 -2.96 30.77 -4.45
CA TRP A 97 -3.38 30.44 -5.81
C TRP A 97 -4.16 31.59 -6.47
N ALA A 98 -5.03 32.26 -5.71
CA ALA A 98 -5.86 33.35 -6.22
C ALA A 98 -5.03 34.52 -6.78
N GLU A 99 -3.85 34.78 -6.21
CA GLU A 99 -2.93 35.82 -6.66
C GLU A 99 -2.43 35.65 -8.11
N SER A 100 -2.42 34.40 -8.61
CA SER A 100 -1.94 34.06 -9.95
C SER A 100 -3.04 33.67 -10.93
N ALA A 101 -4.29 33.60 -10.48
CA ALA A 101 -5.37 33.09 -11.30
C ALA A 101 -6.08 34.19 -12.08
N GLU A 102 -6.20 33.99 -13.40
CA GLU A 102 -6.81 34.97 -14.33
C GLU A 102 -8.34 35.05 -14.21
N ARG A 103 -9.00 33.95 -13.79
CA ARG A 103 -10.47 33.89 -13.71
C ARG A 103 -10.98 34.36 -12.35
N ALA A 104 -12.19 34.92 -12.32
CA ALA A 104 -12.89 35.15 -11.07
C ALA A 104 -13.10 33.84 -10.29
N GLU A 105 -13.04 33.92 -8.97
CA GLU A 105 -13.11 32.71 -8.12
C GLU A 105 -14.40 31.90 -8.36
N SER A 106 -15.53 32.59 -8.54
CA SER A 106 -16.84 31.97 -8.81
C SER A 106 -16.91 31.12 -10.08
N GLU A 107 -16.00 31.37 -11.03
CA GLU A 107 -15.92 30.65 -12.31
C GLU A 107 -14.94 29.50 -12.28
N ARG A 108 -14.11 29.40 -11.23
CA ARG A 108 -13.06 28.39 -11.11
C ARG A 108 -13.61 27.03 -10.70
N ARG A 109 -12.92 25.99 -11.15
CA ARG A 109 -13.20 24.58 -10.86
C ARG A 109 -11.99 23.99 -10.12
N LEU A 110 -12.17 23.70 -8.83
CA LEU A 110 -11.14 23.11 -7.98
C LEU A 110 -11.43 21.62 -7.76
N GLY A 111 -10.50 20.77 -8.19
CA GLY A 111 -10.48 19.35 -7.82
C GLY A 111 -10.06 19.17 -6.37
N PHE A 112 -10.62 18.21 -5.68
CA PHE A 112 -10.19 17.81 -4.32
C PHE A 112 -10.34 16.30 -4.14
N GLN A 113 -9.65 15.71 -3.17
CA GLN A 113 -9.72 14.28 -2.85
C GLN A 113 -10.80 14.03 -1.81
N GLY A 114 -11.99 13.56 -2.24
CA GLY A 114 -13.13 13.34 -1.36
C GLY A 114 -12.91 12.23 -0.34
N ASP A 115 -12.10 11.25 -0.66
CA ASP A 115 -11.67 10.13 0.19
C ASP A 115 -10.62 10.52 1.24
N ALA A 116 -9.80 11.55 0.96
CA ALA A 116 -8.75 12.02 1.88
C ALA A 116 -9.15 13.25 2.69
N VAL A 117 -10.23 13.96 2.31
CA VAL A 117 -10.68 15.17 2.99
C VAL A 117 -11.76 14.84 4.03
N PRO A 118 -11.49 15.01 5.35
CA PRO A 118 -12.52 14.86 6.38
C PRO A 118 -13.72 15.79 6.12
N TYR A 119 -14.92 15.33 6.42
CA TYR A 119 -16.15 16.11 6.20
C TYR A 119 -16.10 17.52 6.78
N SER A 120 -15.49 17.70 7.96
CA SER A 120 -15.31 19.01 8.57
C SER A 120 -14.40 19.93 7.76
N ALA A 121 -13.34 19.38 7.12
CA ALA A 121 -12.44 20.12 6.24
C ALA A 121 -13.13 20.46 4.91
N TYR A 122 -13.91 19.53 4.33
CA TYR A 122 -14.77 19.80 3.18
C TYR A 122 -15.77 20.94 3.43
N ARG A 123 -16.44 20.95 4.59
CA ARG A 123 -17.35 22.04 4.93
C ARG A 123 -16.65 23.39 5.01
N ARG A 124 -15.41 23.45 5.51
CA ARG A 124 -14.59 24.67 5.54
C ARG A 124 -14.18 25.08 4.12
N LEU A 125 -13.67 24.14 3.32
CA LEU A 125 -13.33 24.37 1.92
C LEU A 125 -14.54 24.95 1.16
N ARG A 126 -15.73 24.34 1.31
CA ARG A 126 -16.97 24.78 0.66
C ARG A 126 -17.44 26.19 1.06
N ARG A 127 -17.14 26.62 2.28
CA ARG A 127 -17.46 28.00 2.73
C ARG A 127 -16.43 29.02 2.24
N ARG A 128 -15.18 28.58 2.07
CA ARG A 128 -14.07 29.46 1.72
C ARG A 128 -13.94 29.66 0.21
N PHE A 129 -14.30 28.65 -0.57
CA PHE A 129 -14.20 28.64 -2.03
C PHE A 129 -15.60 28.78 -2.65
N THR A 130 -15.80 29.85 -3.42
CA THR A 130 -17.10 30.19 -4.03
C THR A 130 -17.31 29.51 -5.38
N GLY A 131 -16.23 29.01 -6.02
CA GLY A 131 -16.26 28.29 -7.29
C GLY A 131 -16.81 26.87 -7.14
N ARG A 132 -16.61 26.05 -8.17
CA ARG A 132 -17.09 24.66 -8.21
C ARG A 132 -16.07 23.71 -7.64
N LEU A 133 -16.46 22.96 -6.61
CA LEU A 133 -15.68 21.84 -6.08
C LEU A 133 -16.03 20.57 -6.84
N ILE A 134 -15.02 19.84 -7.31
CA ILE A 134 -15.14 18.60 -8.07
C ILE A 134 -14.36 17.51 -7.34
N ASP A 135 -15.05 16.46 -6.93
CA ASP A 135 -14.39 15.31 -6.33
C ASP A 135 -13.56 14.54 -7.38
N LEU A 136 -12.30 14.32 -7.06
CA LEU A 136 -11.37 13.57 -7.90
C LEU A 136 -11.50 12.06 -7.69
N GLY A 137 -12.04 11.63 -6.54
CA GLY A 137 -12.05 10.22 -6.17
C GLY A 137 -10.64 9.61 -6.26
N GLU A 138 -10.54 8.37 -6.69
CA GLU A 138 -9.27 7.63 -6.80
C GLU A 138 -8.34 8.07 -7.96
N ARG A 139 -8.64 9.17 -8.67
CA ARG A 139 -7.89 9.56 -9.89
C ARG A 139 -6.48 10.07 -9.60
N VAL A 140 -6.24 10.58 -8.42
CA VAL A 140 -4.89 11.03 -8.02
C VAL A 140 -4.06 9.82 -7.61
N SER A 141 -4.62 8.92 -6.79
CA SER A 141 -3.96 7.67 -6.40
C SER A 141 -3.71 6.74 -7.59
N ALA A 142 -4.56 6.80 -8.63
CA ALA A 142 -4.33 6.08 -9.90
C ALA A 142 -3.02 6.46 -10.61
N LEU A 143 -2.47 7.65 -10.36
CA LEU A 143 -1.15 8.04 -10.88
C LEU A 143 -0.02 7.19 -10.29
N ARG A 144 -0.23 6.54 -9.14
CA ARG A 144 0.71 5.68 -8.43
C ARG A 144 0.58 4.18 -8.74
N GLU A 145 -0.44 3.78 -9.51
CA GLU A 145 -0.70 2.36 -9.81
C GLU A 145 0.47 1.72 -10.55
N VAL A 146 1.00 2.42 -11.57
CA VAL A 146 2.16 1.97 -12.35
C VAL A 146 3.42 2.56 -11.73
N LYS A 147 4.26 1.70 -11.16
CA LYS A 147 5.48 2.08 -10.47
C LYS A 147 6.60 2.36 -11.45
N GLU A 148 7.36 3.40 -11.17
CA GLU A 148 8.64 3.68 -11.83
C GLU A 148 9.72 2.72 -11.30
N ASP A 149 10.82 2.55 -12.03
CA ASP A 149 11.93 1.67 -11.62
C ASP A 149 12.50 2.01 -10.23
N GLY A 150 12.50 3.30 -9.87
CA GLY A 150 12.93 3.77 -8.55
C GLY A 150 12.03 3.26 -7.43
N GLU A 151 10.72 3.30 -7.65
CA GLU A 151 9.71 2.81 -6.72
C GLU A 151 9.80 1.29 -6.55
N VAL A 152 9.94 0.55 -7.66
CA VAL A 152 10.12 -0.92 -7.63
C VAL A 152 11.39 -1.30 -6.87
N ARG A 153 12.50 -0.55 -7.02
CA ARG A 153 13.71 -0.79 -6.23
C ARG A 153 13.50 -0.57 -4.73
N ALA A 154 12.78 0.49 -4.34
CA ALA A 154 12.45 0.75 -2.94
C ALA A 154 11.56 -0.37 -2.34
N MET A 155 10.54 -0.81 -3.09
CA MET A 155 9.68 -1.91 -2.68
C MET A 155 10.44 -3.24 -2.57
N ARG A 156 11.37 -3.51 -3.48
CA ARG A 156 12.26 -4.68 -3.40
C ARG A 156 13.14 -4.65 -2.15
N ALA A 157 13.65 -3.47 -1.79
CA ALA A 157 14.43 -3.31 -0.56
C ALA A 157 13.56 -3.54 0.69
N ALA A 158 12.33 -3.02 0.72
CA ALA A 158 11.38 -3.28 1.80
C ALA A 158 11.04 -4.78 1.92
N ALA A 159 10.80 -5.46 0.78
CA ALA A 159 10.54 -6.90 0.74
C ALA A 159 11.74 -7.73 1.26
N ALA A 160 12.97 -7.34 0.91
CA ALA A 160 14.17 -8.01 1.41
C ALA A 160 14.32 -7.91 2.94
N VAL A 161 13.97 -6.76 3.55
CA VAL A 161 13.92 -6.60 5.01
C VAL A 161 12.87 -7.54 5.61
N THR A 162 11.70 -7.63 5.00
CA THR A 162 10.60 -8.49 5.47
C THR A 162 10.99 -9.96 5.39
N ASP A 163 11.53 -10.43 4.26
CA ASP A 163 12.00 -11.81 4.09
C ASP A 163 13.07 -12.16 5.13
N ALA A 164 14.04 -11.28 5.35
CA ALA A 164 15.11 -11.49 6.33
C ALA A 164 14.57 -11.56 7.77
N ALA A 165 13.62 -10.68 8.12
CA ALA A 165 13.00 -10.67 9.45
C ALA A 165 12.19 -11.93 9.71
N LEU A 166 11.39 -12.36 8.75
CA LEU A 166 10.61 -13.60 8.83
C LEU A 166 11.53 -14.82 9.05
N GLU A 167 12.58 -14.94 8.23
CA GLU A 167 13.53 -16.06 8.34
C GLU A 167 14.28 -16.04 9.69
N ALA A 168 14.76 -14.88 10.13
CA ALA A 168 15.49 -14.76 11.39
C ALA A 168 14.65 -15.13 12.61
N VAL A 169 13.35 -14.81 12.63
CA VAL A 169 12.47 -15.13 13.75
C VAL A 169 12.03 -16.58 13.70
N VAL A 170 11.68 -17.11 12.52
CA VAL A 170 11.28 -18.51 12.34
C VAL A 170 12.43 -19.48 12.64
N ALA A 171 13.66 -19.13 12.28
CA ALA A 171 14.86 -19.93 12.59
C ALA A 171 15.14 -20.06 14.10
N ARG A 172 14.60 -19.15 14.94
CA ARG A 172 14.74 -19.24 16.42
C ARG A 172 13.72 -20.18 17.05
N GLY A 173 12.79 -20.74 16.25
CA GLY A 173 11.68 -21.57 16.73
C GLY A 173 10.46 -20.73 17.14
N LEU A 174 9.29 -21.35 17.01
CA LEU A 174 8.00 -20.74 17.34
C LEU A 174 7.34 -21.41 18.55
N ARG A 175 7.65 -22.69 18.79
CA ARG A 175 7.04 -23.51 19.83
C ARG A 175 7.19 -22.87 21.22
N GLY A 176 6.11 -22.86 21.98
CA GLY A 176 6.07 -22.35 23.36
C GLY A 176 6.07 -20.82 23.48
N ARG A 177 6.19 -20.10 22.38
CA ARG A 177 6.05 -18.65 22.34
C ARG A 177 4.59 -18.25 22.15
N SER A 178 4.21 -17.08 22.65
CA SER A 178 2.91 -16.50 22.34
C SER A 178 2.94 -15.81 20.95
N GLU A 179 1.76 -15.63 20.37
CA GLU A 179 1.59 -14.86 19.13
C GLU A 179 2.20 -13.45 19.28
N SER A 180 1.95 -12.77 20.40
CA SER A 180 2.49 -11.44 20.71
C SER A 180 4.02 -11.42 20.79
N GLU A 181 4.65 -12.44 21.38
CA GLU A 181 6.11 -12.54 21.46
C GLU A 181 6.74 -12.74 20.09
N VAL A 182 6.09 -13.49 19.19
CA VAL A 182 6.55 -13.67 17.81
C VAL A 182 6.38 -12.36 17.03
N ALA A 183 5.22 -11.71 17.12
CA ALA A 183 4.95 -10.44 16.46
C ALA A 183 5.95 -9.35 16.91
N TRP A 184 6.23 -9.26 18.21
CA TRP A 184 7.22 -8.32 18.74
C TRP A 184 8.63 -8.59 18.20
N ALA A 185 9.04 -9.86 18.15
CA ALA A 185 10.35 -10.24 17.63
C ALA A 185 10.50 -9.88 16.14
N LEU A 186 9.42 -10.05 15.35
CA LEU A 186 9.39 -9.62 13.94
C LEU A 186 9.56 -8.11 13.82
N GLU A 187 8.82 -7.33 14.61
CA GLU A 187 8.95 -5.86 14.61
C GLU A 187 10.37 -5.42 14.99
N GLN A 188 10.97 -6.01 16.02
CA GLN A 188 12.34 -5.70 16.42
C GLN A 188 13.32 -5.90 15.27
N VAL A 189 13.29 -7.05 14.60
CA VAL A 189 14.21 -7.34 13.48
C VAL A 189 13.97 -6.40 12.31
N VAL A 190 12.71 -6.09 11.98
CA VAL A 190 12.37 -5.12 10.92
C VAL A 190 13.00 -3.77 11.20
N ARG A 191 12.87 -3.25 12.43
CA ARG A 191 13.45 -1.95 12.81
C ARG A 191 14.97 -1.97 12.90
N GLU A 192 15.56 -3.02 13.44
CA GLU A 192 17.02 -3.20 13.49
C GLU A 192 17.63 -3.31 12.09
N SER A 193 16.86 -3.77 11.10
CA SER A 193 17.24 -3.81 9.69
C SER A 193 17.11 -2.45 8.96
N GLY A 194 16.76 -1.38 9.68
CA GLY A 194 16.71 -0.02 9.16
C GLY A 194 15.38 0.40 8.53
N ALA A 195 14.31 -0.40 8.65
CA ALA A 195 12.99 0.01 8.22
C ALA A 195 12.42 1.12 9.11
N GLU A 196 11.65 2.02 8.52
CA GLU A 196 10.99 3.14 9.23
C GLU A 196 9.91 2.64 10.20
N ALA A 197 9.19 1.59 9.80
CA ALA A 197 8.09 0.99 10.56
C ALA A 197 7.73 -0.37 9.99
N LEU A 198 6.82 -1.08 10.66
CA LEU A 198 6.01 -2.11 10.00
C LEU A 198 5.13 -1.46 8.92
N ALA A 199 4.81 -2.22 7.86
CA ALA A 199 3.87 -1.80 6.82
C ALA A 199 2.42 -1.71 7.37
N PHE A 200 2.09 -2.63 8.27
CA PHE A 200 0.81 -2.74 8.98
C PHE A 200 1.02 -3.53 10.29
N PRO A 201 0.04 -3.58 11.20
CA PRO A 201 0.12 -4.42 12.39
C PRO A 201 0.30 -5.88 12.01
N THR A 202 1.44 -6.49 12.41
CA THR A 202 1.77 -7.88 12.08
C THR A 202 0.68 -8.83 12.59
N ILE A 203 0.27 -9.79 11.77
CA ILE A 203 -0.62 -10.88 12.15
C ILE A 203 0.24 -12.10 12.48
N VAL A 204 0.04 -12.66 13.65
CA VAL A 204 0.52 -13.99 14.04
C VAL A 204 -0.67 -14.72 14.62
N ALA A 205 -1.09 -15.80 13.98
CA ALA A 205 -2.29 -16.54 14.38
C ALA A 205 -2.05 -18.04 14.37
N THR A 206 -2.16 -18.67 15.54
CA THR A 206 -1.87 -20.10 15.76
C THR A 206 -3.13 -20.94 15.89
N GLY A 207 -3.08 -22.17 15.45
CA GLY A 207 -4.14 -23.16 15.57
C GLY A 207 -5.49 -22.63 15.06
N ALA A 208 -6.53 -22.70 15.86
CA ALA A 208 -7.89 -22.24 15.50
C ALA A 208 -7.96 -20.74 15.21
N ARG A 209 -7.07 -19.92 15.77
CA ARG A 209 -7.02 -18.48 15.50
C ARG A 209 -6.51 -18.19 14.09
N GLY A 210 -5.74 -19.09 13.47
CA GLY A 210 -5.36 -18.99 12.06
C GLY A 210 -6.53 -18.92 11.09
N ALA A 211 -7.73 -19.33 11.51
CA ALA A 211 -8.97 -19.17 10.74
C ALA A 211 -9.53 -17.74 10.76
N LEU A 212 -8.91 -16.80 11.47
CA LEU A 212 -9.26 -15.38 11.51
C LEU A 212 -8.30 -14.60 10.58
N PRO A 213 -8.72 -14.15 9.38
CA PRO A 213 -7.81 -13.51 8.42
C PRO A 213 -7.09 -12.28 8.98
N HIS A 214 -7.73 -11.53 9.88
CA HIS A 214 -7.20 -10.33 10.52
C HIS A 214 -7.05 -10.52 12.05
N ALA A 215 -6.52 -11.67 12.47
CA ALA A 215 -6.27 -11.93 13.88
C ALA A 215 -5.28 -10.91 14.45
N VAL A 216 -5.59 -10.39 15.63
CA VAL A 216 -4.65 -9.58 16.41
C VAL A 216 -3.83 -10.53 17.29
N PRO A 217 -2.48 -10.49 17.23
CA PRO A 217 -1.63 -11.33 18.07
C PRO A 217 -1.96 -11.17 19.55
N GLY A 218 -2.13 -12.31 20.26
CA GLY A 218 -2.48 -12.36 21.67
C GLY A 218 -1.53 -13.24 22.48
N ASP A 219 -1.97 -13.63 23.67
CA ASP A 219 -1.20 -14.47 24.58
C ASP A 219 -1.37 -15.98 24.29
N THR A 220 -2.02 -16.34 23.17
CA THR A 220 -2.17 -17.73 22.76
C THR A 220 -0.80 -18.32 22.48
N THR A 221 -0.46 -19.40 23.20
CA THR A 221 0.82 -20.09 23.05
C THR A 221 0.78 -21.03 21.84
N ILE A 222 1.81 -20.97 21.02
CA ILE A 222 2.02 -21.84 19.86
C ILE A 222 2.43 -23.23 20.34
N GLY A 223 1.66 -24.26 19.96
CA GLY A 223 1.82 -25.65 20.37
C GLY A 223 2.22 -26.58 19.23
N ASP A 224 2.55 -27.83 19.63
CA ASP A 224 2.75 -28.91 18.67
C ASP A 224 1.48 -29.21 17.87
N GLY A 225 1.66 -29.39 16.57
CA GLY A 225 0.56 -29.65 15.63
C GLY A 225 -0.17 -28.43 15.16
N ASP A 226 0.21 -27.22 15.63
CA ASP A 226 -0.37 -25.98 15.15
C ASP A 226 0.13 -25.60 13.74
N LEU A 227 -0.79 -25.02 12.95
CA LEU A 227 -0.40 -24.16 11.85
C LEU A 227 -0.37 -22.72 12.36
N VAL A 228 0.67 -21.99 12.00
CA VAL A 228 0.87 -20.59 12.38
C VAL A 228 0.90 -19.73 11.12
N VAL A 229 -0.10 -18.89 10.95
CA VAL A 229 -0.15 -17.86 9.89
C VAL A 229 0.62 -16.66 10.39
N ILE A 230 1.64 -16.24 9.65
CA ILE A 230 2.39 -15.00 9.87
C ILE A 230 2.22 -14.13 8.64
N ASP A 231 1.64 -12.95 8.84
CA ASP A 231 1.42 -11.95 7.81
C ASP A 231 2.04 -10.63 8.28
N MET A 232 3.00 -10.13 7.50
CA MET A 232 3.83 -9.00 7.89
C MET A 232 4.39 -8.24 6.70
N GLY A 233 4.78 -7.00 6.96
CA GLY A 233 5.47 -6.17 5.99
C GLY A 233 6.35 -5.11 6.65
N ALA A 234 7.37 -4.66 5.95
CA ALA A 234 8.21 -3.53 6.33
C ALA A 234 7.86 -2.29 5.52
N ARG A 235 7.99 -1.11 6.14
CA ARG A 235 7.96 0.17 5.43
C ARG A 235 9.37 0.75 5.39
N LEU A 236 9.91 0.87 4.19
CA LEU A 236 11.24 1.41 3.94
C LEU A 236 11.17 2.51 2.88
N ASP A 237 11.71 3.67 3.17
CA ASP A 237 11.63 4.86 2.30
C ASP A 237 10.20 5.16 1.84
N GLY A 238 9.22 4.96 2.76
CA GLY A 238 7.79 5.14 2.57
C GLY A 238 7.08 4.05 1.79
N TYR A 239 7.80 3.14 1.12
CA TYR A 239 7.21 2.03 0.37
C TYR A 239 7.00 0.83 1.27
N HIS A 240 5.88 0.14 1.03
CA HIS A 240 5.44 -1.02 1.79
C HIS A 240 5.85 -2.32 1.09
N SER A 241 6.13 -3.34 1.87
CA SER A 241 6.14 -4.74 1.45
C SER A 241 5.03 -5.49 2.15
N ASP A 242 4.68 -6.66 1.62
CA ASP A 242 3.59 -7.50 2.10
C ASP A 242 3.89 -8.96 1.83
N ILE A 243 3.79 -9.82 2.86
CA ILE A 243 4.01 -11.26 2.73
C ILE A 243 3.24 -12.03 3.79
N THR A 244 2.60 -13.11 3.38
CA THR A 244 2.08 -14.12 4.32
C THR A 244 2.75 -15.46 4.10
N ARG A 245 3.12 -16.13 5.20
CA ARG A 245 3.53 -17.53 5.22
C ARG A 245 2.82 -18.28 6.35
N THR A 246 2.52 -19.54 6.09
CA THR A 246 1.98 -20.45 7.11
C THR A 246 3.01 -21.53 7.41
N PHE A 247 3.31 -21.71 8.70
CA PHE A 247 4.28 -22.69 9.19
C PHE A 247 3.56 -23.78 9.98
N ALA A 248 4.11 -25.00 10.00
CA ALA A 248 3.69 -26.07 10.92
C ALA A 248 4.67 -26.14 12.09
N VAL A 249 4.17 -26.37 13.31
CA VAL A 249 5.01 -26.50 14.50
C VAL A 249 5.01 -27.96 14.95
N GLY A 250 6.20 -28.56 15.07
CA GLY A 250 6.40 -29.97 15.45
C GLY A 250 5.93 -30.96 14.38
N GLY A 251 4.65 -31.20 14.29
CA GLY A 251 4.04 -32.10 13.30
C GLY A 251 2.98 -31.42 12.44
N VAL A 252 2.55 -32.07 11.37
CA VAL A 252 1.46 -31.61 10.55
C VAL A 252 0.48 -32.74 10.27
N GLY A 253 -0.81 -32.52 10.52
CA GLY A 253 -1.87 -33.45 10.19
C GLY A 253 -2.10 -33.61 8.68
N ALA A 254 -2.62 -34.76 8.25
CA ALA A 254 -2.88 -35.03 6.84
C ALA A 254 -3.83 -34.01 6.22
N GLU A 255 -4.86 -33.57 6.94
CA GLU A 255 -5.79 -32.55 6.48
C GLU A 255 -5.16 -31.16 6.37
N GLN A 256 -4.37 -30.75 7.36
CA GLN A 256 -3.63 -29.48 7.33
C GLN A 256 -2.71 -29.42 6.11
N ARG A 257 -1.99 -30.50 5.81
CA ARG A 257 -1.15 -30.62 4.62
C ARG A 257 -1.98 -30.54 3.33
N ALA A 258 -3.10 -31.26 3.26
CA ALA A 258 -3.96 -31.23 2.09
C ALA A 258 -4.51 -29.83 1.81
N VAL A 259 -4.95 -29.10 2.83
CA VAL A 259 -5.40 -27.70 2.72
C VAL A 259 -4.26 -26.79 2.30
N TYR A 260 -3.08 -26.95 2.92
CA TYR A 260 -1.89 -26.18 2.54
C TYR A 260 -1.55 -26.35 1.05
N ASP A 261 -1.55 -27.61 0.58
CA ASP A 261 -1.23 -27.92 -0.83
C ASP A 261 -2.26 -27.36 -1.80
N VAL A 262 -3.54 -27.24 -1.40
CA VAL A 262 -4.57 -26.55 -2.20
C VAL A 262 -4.27 -25.06 -2.28
N VAL A 263 -3.97 -24.39 -1.15
CA VAL A 263 -3.66 -22.96 -1.13
C VAL A 263 -2.38 -22.66 -1.91
N LEU A 264 -1.35 -23.50 -1.78
CA LEU A 264 -0.11 -23.33 -2.53
C LEU A 264 -0.35 -23.42 -4.04
N ARG A 265 -1.11 -24.42 -4.52
CA ARG A 265 -1.47 -24.54 -5.95
C ARG A 265 -2.29 -23.35 -6.42
N ALA A 266 -3.23 -22.88 -5.62
CA ALA A 266 -4.03 -21.71 -5.93
C ALA A 266 -3.16 -20.44 -6.05
N GLN A 267 -2.22 -20.25 -5.14
CA GLN A 267 -1.30 -19.11 -5.17
C GLN A 267 -0.39 -19.15 -6.40
N LEU A 268 0.15 -20.31 -6.74
CA LEU A 268 0.96 -20.48 -7.94
C LEU A 268 0.15 -20.21 -9.22
N ALA A 269 -1.09 -20.70 -9.31
CA ALA A 269 -1.97 -20.44 -10.46
C ALA A 269 -2.33 -18.95 -10.57
N GLY A 270 -2.54 -18.26 -9.43
CA GLY A 270 -2.72 -16.82 -9.41
C GLY A 270 -1.50 -16.09 -9.96
N LEU A 271 -0.29 -16.45 -9.53
CA LEU A 271 0.97 -15.90 -10.07
C LEU A 271 1.11 -16.11 -11.57
N ASP A 272 0.85 -17.32 -12.05
CA ASP A 272 0.95 -17.67 -13.48
C ASP A 272 -0.04 -16.88 -14.35
N ALA A 273 -1.15 -16.44 -13.78
CA ALA A 273 -2.15 -15.61 -14.45
C ALA A 273 -1.77 -14.13 -14.51
N VAL A 274 -0.83 -13.66 -13.67
CA VAL A 274 -0.40 -12.25 -13.63
C VAL A 274 0.45 -11.92 -14.85
N ARG A 275 -0.02 -10.98 -15.68
CA ARG A 275 0.73 -10.36 -16.78
C ARG A 275 0.06 -9.07 -17.22
N ALA A 276 0.78 -8.22 -17.94
CA ALA A 276 0.19 -7.01 -18.53
C ALA A 276 -0.97 -7.36 -19.48
N GLY A 277 -2.06 -6.63 -19.37
CA GLY A 277 -3.31 -6.85 -20.11
C GLY A 277 -4.26 -7.88 -19.49
N ALA A 278 -3.82 -8.68 -18.49
CA ALA A 278 -4.71 -9.59 -17.77
C ALA A 278 -5.81 -8.82 -17.03
N ALA A 279 -7.03 -9.31 -17.06
CA ALA A 279 -8.09 -8.79 -16.20
C ALA A 279 -7.82 -9.25 -14.75
N ALA A 280 -7.83 -8.32 -13.78
CA ALA A 280 -7.55 -8.65 -12.39
C ALA A 280 -8.53 -9.70 -11.82
N ARG A 281 -9.80 -9.69 -12.27
CA ARG A 281 -10.77 -10.75 -11.95
C ARG A 281 -10.39 -12.13 -12.49
N ALA A 282 -9.64 -12.20 -13.60
CA ALA A 282 -9.21 -13.48 -14.14
C ALA A 282 -8.03 -14.06 -13.36
N VAL A 283 -7.18 -13.20 -12.78
CA VAL A 283 -6.14 -13.62 -11.82
C VAL A 283 -6.78 -14.16 -10.55
N ASP A 284 -7.81 -13.49 -10.00
CA ASP A 284 -8.59 -14.02 -8.87
C ASP A 284 -9.22 -15.38 -9.21
N ALA A 285 -9.86 -15.50 -10.38
CA ALA A 285 -10.50 -16.75 -10.79
C ALA A 285 -9.50 -17.90 -10.88
N ALA A 286 -8.29 -17.67 -11.40
CA ALA A 286 -7.25 -18.71 -11.50
C ALA A 286 -6.89 -19.35 -10.14
N ALA A 287 -6.85 -18.55 -9.09
CA ALA A 287 -6.61 -19.05 -7.73
C ALA A 287 -7.89 -19.63 -7.10
N ARG A 288 -8.99 -18.91 -7.21
CA ARG A 288 -10.25 -19.21 -6.54
C ARG A 288 -10.90 -20.50 -7.04
N ASP A 289 -10.91 -20.73 -8.36
CA ASP A 289 -11.55 -21.91 -8.96
C ASP A 289 -10.87 -23.21 -8.47
N LEU A 290 -9.57 -23.19 -8.18
CA LEU A 290 -8.87 -24.31 -7.57
C LEU A 290 -9.32 -24.59 -6.13
N ILE A 291 -9.54 -23.56 -5.37
CA ILE A 291 -10.04 -23.66 -3.99
C ILE A 291 -11.50 -24.16 -4.00
N GLU A 292 -12.34 -23.63 -4.91
CA GLU A 292 -13.72 -24.07 -5.08
C GLU A 292 -13.81 -25.53 -5.54
N ALA A 293 -12.99 -25.93 -6.51
CA ALA A 293 -12.93 -27.32 -7.01
C ALA A 293 -12.45 -28.32 -5.94
N ALA A 294 -11.65 -27.84 -4.98
CA ALA A 294 -11.25 -28.66 -3.82
C ALA A 294 -12.31 -28.72 -2.70
N GLY A 295 -13.46 -28.06 -2.85
CA GLY A 295 -14.55 -28.05 -1.88
C GLY A 295 -14.45 -26.99 -0.78
N PHE A 296 -13.53 -26.02 -0.91
CA PHE A 296 -13.29 -24.98 0.09
C PHE A 296 -13.74 -23.56 -0.33
N GLY A 297 -14.60 -23.46 -1.34
CA GLY A 297 -15.05 -22.16 -1.89
C GLY A 297 -15.65 -21.21 -0.85
N ASP A 298 -16.44 -21.74 0.10
CA ASP A 298 -17.07 -20.96 1.18
C ASP A 298 -16.06 -20.51 2.26
N HIS A 299 -14.86 -21.06 2.25
CA HIS A 299 -13.77 -20.75 3.20
C HIS A 299 -12.73 -19.78 2.65
N PHE A 300 -12.97 -19.18 1.46
CA PHE A 300 -12.16 -18.13 0.86
C PHE A 300 -12.98 -16.86 0.62
N GLY A 301 -13.09 -16.04 1.63
CA GLY A 301 -14.05 -14.91 1.68
C GLY A 301 -13.54 -13.57 1.16
N HIS A 302 -12.23 -13.38 0.88
CA HIS A 302 -11.66 -12.10 0.43
C HIS A 302 -11.19 -12.14 -1.04
N GLY A 303 -10.68 -11.02 -1.54
CA GLY A 303 -10.03 -10.96 -2.85
C GLY A 303 -8.68 -11.69 -2.84
N THR A 304 -8.21 -12.06 -4.01
CA THR A 304 -6.90 -12.74 -4.15
C THR A 304 -5.72 -11.78 -3.96
N GLY A 305 -5.96 -10.44 -3.93
CA GLY A 305 -4.89 -9.48 -3.70
C GLY A 305 -5.29 -8.03 -3.98
N HIS A 306 -4.32 -7.15 -3.83
CA HIS A 306 -4.44 -5.71 -3.98
C HIS A 306 -3.12 -5.09 -4.47
N GLY A 307 -3.17 -3.84 -4.91
CA GLY A 307 -1.98 -3.03 -5.16
C GLY A 307 -1.24 -2.68 -3.87
N VAL A 308 0.06 -2.53 -3.95
CA VAL A 308 0.94 -2.10 -2.86
C VAL A 308 1.85 -0.97 -3.37
N GLY A 309 2.21 -0.03 -2.50
CA GLY A 309 3.12 1.05 -2.83
C GLY A 309 3.42 1.95 -1.64
N LEU A 310 3.11 3.24 -1.75
CA LEU A 310 3.18 4.20 -0.63
C LEU A 310 2.08 3.98 0.40
N GLU A 311 1.04 3.23 0.04
CA GLU A 311 0.05 2.69 0.96
C GLU A 311 0.08 1.17 0.87
N ILE A 312 -0.28 0.50 1.97
CA ILE A 312 -0.33 -0.96 1.99
C ILE A 312 -1.43 -1.47 1.05
N HIS A 313 -2.57 -0.79 0.98
CA HIS A 313 -3.65 -1.11 0.07
C HIS A 313 -3.81 -0.01 -0.97
N GLU A 314 -3.42 -0.29 -2.21
CA GLU A 314 -3.62 0.57 -3.37
C GLU A 314 -4.43 -0.15 -4.46
N MET A 315 -4.77 0.59 -5.51
CA MET A 315 -5.25 -0.03 -6.75
C MET A 315 -4.09 -0.68 -7.52
N PRO A 316 -4.35 -1.72 -8.33
CA PRO A 316 -5.66 -2.34 -8.59
C PRO A 316 -6.05 -3.36 -7.51
N ARG A 317 -7.36 -3.64 -7.39
CA ARG A 317 -7.84 -4.77 -6.59
C ARG A 317 -7.86 -6.05 -7.43
N VAL A 318 -7.35 -7.15 -6.88
CA VAL A 318 -7.40 -8.48 -7.52
C VAL A 318 -8.50 -9.30 -6.84
N GLY A 319 -9.69 -9.34 -7.45
CA GLY A 319 -10.87 -9.96 -6.84
C GLY A 319 -12.01 -10.20 -7.83
N ARG A 320 -13.03 -10.95 -7.41
CA ARG A 320 -14.20 -11.36 -8.25
C ARG A 320 -14.88 -10.19 -8.98
N LYS A 321 -14.96 -9.03 -8.33
CA LYS A 321 -15.68 -7.85 -8.84
C LYS A 321 -14.78 -6.83 -9.53
N SER A 322 -13.49 -7.09 -9.60
CA SER A 322 -12.53 -6.18 -10.21
C SER A 322 -12.82 -5.95 -11.69
N ARG A 323 -12.73 -4.70 -12.13
CA ARG A 323 -12.89 -4.29 -13.52
C ARG A 323 -11.57 -3.86 -14.16
N GLU A 324 -10.51 -3.78 -13.35
CA GLU A 324 -9.19 -3.32 -13.72
C GLU A 324 -8.48 -4.34 -14.61
N ARG A 325 -7.56 -3.83 -15.42
CA ARG A 325 -6.58 -4.62 -16.14
C ARG A 325 -5.20 -4.31 -15.62
N LEU A 326 -4.43 -5.34 -15.38
CA LEU A 326 -3.04 -5.18 -14.96
C LEU A 326 -2.22 -4.54 -16.08
N ALA A 327 -1.36 -3.61 -15.72
CA ALA A 327 -0.37 -3.01 -16.60
C ALA A 327 1.05 -3.35 -16.12
N ALA A 328 2.01 -3.40 -17.02
CA ALA A 328 3.42 -3.56 -16.65
C ALA A 328 3.83 -2.41 -15.72
N GLY A 329 4.58 -2.73 -14.67
CA GLY A 329 4.96 -1.79 -13.60
C GLY A 329 3.95 -1.71 -12.43
N MET A 330 2.74 -2.26 -12.54
CA MET A 330 1.88 -2.41 -11.37
C MET A 330 2.49 -3.41 -10.39
N VAL A 331 2.33 -3.15 -9.09
CA VAL A 331 2.74 -4.07 -8.03
C VAL A 331 1.49 -4.52 -7.28
N VAL A 332 1.33 -5.85 -7.17
CA VAL A 332 0.14 -6.46 -6.55
C VAL A 332 0.52 -7.64 -5.65
N THR A 333 -0.32 -7.92 -4.66
CA THR A 333 -0.27 -9.16 -3.87
C THR A 333 -1.04 -10.29 -4.55
N ILE A 334 -0.62 -11.54 -4.30
CA ILE A 334 -1.36 -12.76 -4.65
C ILE A 334 -1.38 -13.64 -3.40
N GLU A 335 -2.52 -13.62 -2.69
CA GLU A 335 -2.68 -14.08 -1.31
C GLU A 335 -3.91 -14.98 -1.05
N PRO A 336 -4.19 -15.99 -1.85
CA PRO A 336 -5.32 -16.87 -1.56
C PRO A 336 -5.18 -17.53 -0.19
N GLY A 337 -6.31 -17.77 0.49
CA GLY A 337 -6.35 -18.44 1.78
C GLY A 337 -7.58 -19.30 1.96
N ILE A 338 -7.47 -20.29 2.83
CA ILE A 338 -8.58 -21.15 3.29
C ILE A 338 -8.64 -21.03 4.82
N TYR A 339 -9.82 -20.70 5.35
CA TYR A 339 -10.03 -20.44 6.77
C TYR A 339 -11.13 -21.35 7.30
N LEU A 340 -10.72 -22.41 8.03
CA LEU A 340 -11.63 -23.41 8.61
C LEU A 340 -11.97 -22.99 10.03
N GLU A 341 -13.08 -22.30 10.21
CA GLU A 341 -13.50 -21.73 11.50
C GLU A 341 -13.43 -22.73 12.64
N GLY A 342 -12.84 -22.31 13.77
CA GLY A 342 -12.62 -23.12 14.96
C GLY A 342 -11.55 -24.21 14.81
N ARG A 343 -10.83 -24.26 13.68
CA ARG A 343 -9.86 -25.32 13.39
C ARG A 343 -8.47 -24.77 13.04
N PHE A 344 -8.29 -24.19 11.87
CA PHE A 344 -7.04 -23.58 11.42
C PHE A 344 -7.27 -22.76 10.12
N GLY A 345 -6.31 -21.95 9.76
CA GLY A 345 -6.25 -21.28 8.47
C GLY A 345 -4.90 -21.45 7.78
N VAL A 346 -4.91 -21.24 6.47
CA VAL A 346 -3.70 -21.19 5.63
C VAL A 346 -3.83 -20.02 4.69
N ARG A 347 -2.81 -19.15 4.65
CA ARG A 347 -2.61 -18.13 3.62
C ARG A 347 -1.17 -18.17 3.13
N ILE A 348 -0.98 -18.07 1.83
CA ILE A 348 0.33 -17.97 1.20
C ILE A 348 0.27 -16.79 0.24
N GLU A 349 1.19 -15.87 0.38
CA GLU A 349 1.20 -14.61 -0.33
C GLU A 349 2.58 -14.24 -0.86
N ASP A 350 2.60 -13.70 -2.05
CA ASP A 350 3.75 -12.92 -2.55
C ASP A 350 3.29 -11.56 -3.09
N THR A 351 4.13 -10.54 -2.88
CA THR A 351 4.07 -9.29 -3.62
C THR A 351 4.87 -9.43 -4.91
N VAL A 352 4.26 -9.04 -6.04
CA VAL A 352 4.86 -9.17 -7.38
C VAL A 352 4.75 -7.89 -8.21
N VAL A 353 5.75 -7.61 -9.03
CA VAL A 353 5.66 -6.59 -10.08
C VAL A 353 5.20 -7.24 -11.39
N VAL A 354 4.19 -6.65 -12.02
CA VAL A 354 3.65 -7.09 -13.31
C VAL A 354 4.63 -6.75 -14.42
N THR A 355 4.95 -7.72 -15.28
CA THR A 355 5.77 -7.53 -16.48
C THR A 355 4.95 -7.75 -17.75
N SER A 356 5.54 -7.52 -18.92
CA SER A 356 4.87 -7.73 -20.20
C SER A 356 4.43 -9.18 -20.42
N GLY A 357 5.23 -10.17 -19.96
CA GLY A 357 4.98 -11.59 -20.18
C GLY A 357 4.59 -12.40 -18.95
N GLY A 358 4.53 -11.78 -17.76
CA GLY A 358 4.26 -12.48 -16.50
C GLY A 358 4.39 -11.54 -15.30
N CYS A 359 5.02 -12.01 -14.22
CA CYS A 359 5.36 -11.20 -13.06
C CYS A 359 6.73 -11.58 -12.50
N GLU A 360 7.30 -10.66 -11.72
CA GLU A 360 8.53 -10.88 -10.96
C GLU A 360 8.21 -10.74 -9.47
N ARG A 361 8.58 -11.73 -8.66
CA ARG A 361 8.36 -11.69 -7.22
C ARG A 361 9.31 -10.69 -6.56
N LEU A 362 8.78 -9.87 -5.67
CA LEU A 362 9.56 -9.01 -4.78
C LEU A 362 9.86 -9.70 -3.45
N THR A 363 8.93 -10.49 -2.92
CA THR A 363 9.10 -11.35 -1.74
C THR A 363 9.60 -12.73 -2.16
N LEU A 364 10.63 -13.23 -1.50
CA LEU A 364 11.37 -14.40 -1.94
C LEU A 364 11.39 -15.56 -0.94
N SER A 365 10.84 -15.41 0.27
CA SER A 365 10.74 -16.47 1.26
C SER A 365 10.12 -17.74 0.66
N PRO A 366 10.63 -18.95 1.01
CA PRO A 366 10.10 -20.23 0.52
C PRO A 366 8.60 -20.39 0.80
N LYS A 367 7.90 -21.05 -0.10
CA LYS A 367 6.44 -21.30 -0.02
C LYS A 367 6.06 -22.75 0.32
N GLU A 368 7.02 -23.64 0.32
CA GLU A 368 6.82 -25.01 0.75
C GLU A 368 6.50 -25.04 2.25
N LEU A 369 5.62 -25.98 2.65
CA LEU A 369 5.28 -26.12 4.07
C LEU A 369 6.52 -26.50 4.89
N ARG A 370 6.96 -25.56 5.71
CA ARG A 370 8.07 -25.75 6.64
C ARG A 370 7.54 -26.20 8.00
N VAL A 371 8.15 -27.25 8.52
CA VAL A 371 7.95 -27.67 9.91
C VAL A 371 9.05 -27.02 10.75
N VAL A 372 8.65 -26.29 11.76
CA VAL A 372 9.56 -25.55 12.66
C VAL A 372 9.39 -26.01 14.10
N GLU A 373 10.39 -25.77 14.94
CA GLU A 373 10.38 -26.08 16.35
C GLU A 373 9.74 -24.98 17.20
#